data_68ee42cc37c4acfdb1eea8fbaabefea8
#
_entry.id   68ee42cc37c4acfdb1eea8fbaabefea8
#
_cell.length_a   1.000
_cell.length_b   1.000
_cell.length_c   1.000
_cell.angle_alpha   90.00
_cell.angle_beta   90.00
_cell.angle_gamma   90.00
#
_symmetry.space_group_name_H-M   'P 1'
#
loop_
_entity.id
_entity.type
_entity.pdbx_description
1 polymer ?
#
loop_
_entity_poly.entity_id
_entity_poly.type
_entity_poly.pdbx_seq_one_letter_code
_entity_poly.pdbx_strand_id
1 'polypeptide(L)'
;MIPAEFALLADPGAALKARCQLIRQARHRILAQYYSWEEDGSGKLLLAELVRAARRGVVVQLLIDDLYGGENRFLEAVAAEPGIEVRLFNPFWLRGWRPLTLLLEGVLSFRRINHRMHNKLLLVDGSQAVIGGRNIGDRYFGLGMPPHFIDLDLVCRGPLCQQAEQGFALFWHSRWSHPVRRLLRRPLLPAETRALNDFLLTLTDPAMAAAYDLPATLFDGCPVPLCWHPGRGQCWFDRPGKGLVARPTTAPRLGRMLASSQGALRLVSPYLILTRGLRRRLKGQRRQGVDIEILTNSLASTDVPLVYGAYRRHRPWLERQGVNLFELTTEAFSLHAKLILMGKEEALLGSFNLDPRSLMLNTELMLHLHSPRLCDELQQLIDGWLQQAVHPVAASPSAWRRLLAQLSDWLPLHRWL
;
A
#
# COMPACT_ATOMS: atom_id res chain seq x y z
N MET A 1 -10.35 -3.94 -20.39
CA MET A 1 -10.68 -2.80 -19.53
C MET A 1 -12.15 -2.44 -19.62
N ILE A 2 -12.76 -2.05 -18.51
CA ILE A 2 -14.19 -1.66 -18.40
C ILE A 2 -14.30 -0.17 -18.08
N PRO A 3 -15.41 0.51 -18.41
CA PRO A 3 -15.62 1.91 -18.09
C PRO A 3 -15.53 2.15 -16.58
N ALA A 4 -14.93 3.26 -16.21
CA ALA A 4 -14.81 3.72 -14.83
C ALA A 4 -14.49 5.22 -14.81
N GLU A 5 -14.66 5.85 -13.66
CA GLU A 5 -14.17 7.18 -13.38
C GLU A 5 -13.18 7.14 -12.22
N PHE A 6 -12.20 7.99 -12.27
CA PHE A 6 -11.07 8.02 -11.34
C PHE A 6 -10.87 9.43 -10.81
N ALA A 7 -10.52 9.54 -9.54
CA ALA A 7 -10.06 10.80 -8.94
C ALA A 7 -8.80 10.55 -8.14
N LEU A 8 -7.79 11.40 -8.32
CA LEU A 8 -6.50 11.29 -7.65
C LEU A 8 -6.57 11.75 -6.19
N LEU A 9 -5.97 10.98 -5.30
CA LEU A 9 -5.72 11.30 -3.90
C LEU A 9 -4.20 11.34 -3.65
N ALA A 10 -3.54 12.41 -4.07
CA ALA A 10 -2.12 12.62 -3.83
C ALA A 10 -1.87 13.26 -2.46
N ASP A 11 -2.69 14.27 -2.08
CA ASP A 11 -2.59 14.91 -0.77
C ASP A 11 -2.91 13.94 0.37
N PRO A 12 -2.02 13.82 1.38
CA PRO A 12 -2.18 12.84 2.46
C PRO A 12 -3.41 13.14 3.35
N GLY A 13 -3.67 14.40 3.67
CA GLY A 13 -4.83 14.81 4.48
C GLY A 13 -6.15 14.54 3.75
N ALA A 14 -6.22 14.90 2.45
CA ALA A 14 -7.37 14.58 1.60
C ALA A 14 -7.59 13.06 1.49
N ALA A 15 -6.53 12.25 1.45
CA ALA A 15 -6.63 10.80 1.40
C ALA A 15 -7.23 10.18 2.66
N LEU A 16 -6.92 10.72 3.86
CA LEU A 16 -7.55 10.31 5.10
C LEU A 16 -9.01 10.77 5.15
N LYS A 17 -9.24 12.06 4.84
CA LYS A 17 -10.58 12.67 4.84
C LYS A 17 -11.54 11.95 3.89
N ALA A 18 -11.08 11.60 2.68
CA ALA A 18 -11.87 10.83 1.71
C ALA A 18 -12.30 9.47 2.27
N ARG A 19 -11.39 8.75 2.96
CA ARG A 19 -11.74 7.48 3.60
C ARG A 19 -12.80 7.66 4.68
N CYS A 20 -12.64 8.66 5.57
CA CYS A 20 -13.65 8.97 6.58
C CYS A 20 -15.00 9.29 5.94
N GLN A 21 -15.03 10.11 4.89
CA GLN A 21 -16.26 10.49 4.20
C GLN A 21 -16.95 9.28 3.54
N LEU A 22 -16.20 8.43 2.85
CA LEU A 22 -16.74 7.22 2.23
C LEU A 22 -17.34 6.27 3.29
N ILE A 23 -16.66 6.07 4.43
CA ILE A 23 -17.18 5.24 5.53
C ILE A 23 -18.44 5.87 6.14
N ARG A 24 -18.48 7.20 6.33
CA ARG A 24 -19.67 7.92 6.84
C ARG A 24 -20.87 7.82 5.89
N GLN A 25 -20.62 7.81 4.58
CA GLN A 25 -21.65 7.73 3.56
C GLN A 25 -22.15 6.32 3.29
N ALA A 26 -21.45 5.29 3.76
CA ALA A 26 -21.81 3.88 3.57
C ALA A 26 -23.22 3.58 4.10
N ARG A 27 -23.99 2.84 3.30
CA ARG A 27 -25.41 2.45 3.59
C ARG A 27 -25.58 0.96 3.79
N HIS A 28 -24.78 0.13 3.12
CA HIS A 28 -24.98 -1.32 3.10
C HIS A 28 -23.77 -2.07 3.61
N ARG A 29 -22.58 -1.84 3.02
CA ARG A 29 -21.39 -2.59 3.40
C ARG A 29 -20.09 -1.85 3.12
N ILE A 30 -19.08 -2.19 3.91
CA ILE A 30 -17.70 -1.73 3.77
C ILE A 30 -16.79 -2.96 3.72
N LEU A 31 -15.94 -3.04 2.69
CA LEU A 31 -14.88 -4.03 2.55
C LEU A 31 -13.55 -3.31 2.63
N ALA A 32 -12.73 -3.64 3.63
CA ALA A 32 -11.41 -3.03 3.82
C ALA A 32 -10.34 -4.11 3.85
N GLN A 33 -9.27 -3.94 3.05
CA GLN A 33 -8.16 -4.88 2.95
C GLN A 33 -6.85 -4.11 2.99
N TYR A 34 -6.00 -4.36 4.00
CA TYR A 34 -4.76 -3.64 4.20
C TYR A 34 -3.63 -4.55 4.66
N TYR A 35 -2.40 -4.19 4.27
CA TYR A 35 -1.20 -4.86 4.74
C TYR A 35 -0.82 -4.45 6.16
N SER A 36 -0.89 -3.15 6.46
CA SER A 36 -0.67 -2.58 7.80
C SER A 36 -1.84 -1.70 8.21
N TRP A 37 -2.20 -1.81 9.48
CA TRP A 37 -3.14 -0.93 10.16
C TRP A 37 -2.56 -0.61 11.54
N GLU A 38 -2.06 0.62 11.71
CA GLU A 38 -1.33 1.03 12.89
C GLU A 38 -2.28 1.49 14.01
N GLU A 39 -1.83 1.39 15.27
CA GLU A 39 -2.58 1.84 16.46
C GLU A 39 -2.31 3.32 16.79
N ASP A 40 -2.15 4.14 15.79
CA ASP A 40 -1.93 5.58 15.89
C ASP A 40 -3.25 6.38 15.75
N GLY A 41 -3.15 7.72 15.60
CA GLY A 41 -4.29 8.61 15.50
C GLY A 41 -5.19 8.27 14.31
N SER A 42 -4.63 8.14 13.12
CA SER A 42 -5.37 7.84 11.89
C SER A 42 -5.98 6.44 11.91
N GLY A 43 -5.22 5.45 12.42
CA GLY A 43 -5.70 4.08 12.51
C GLY A 43 -6.87 3.93 13.47
N LYS A 44 -6.79 4.56 14.66
CA LYS A 44 -7.89 4.59 15.64
C LYS A 44 -9.11 5.34 15.12
N LEU A 45 -8.91 6.50 14.46
CA LEU A 45 -10.02 7.26 13.86
C LEU A 45 -10.79 6.43 12.84
N LEU A 46 -10.08 5.75 11.92
CA LEU A 46 -10.74 4.91 10.92
C LEU A 46 -11.45 3.71 11.55
N LEU A 47 -10.91 3.11 12.62
CA LEU A 47 -11.64 2.08 13.38
C LEU A 47 -12.91 2.65 14.02
N ALA A 48 -12.85 3.86 14.60
CA ALA A 48 -14.01 4.56 15.15
C ALA A 48 -15.10 4.77 14.10
N GLU A 49 -14.73 5.23 12.91
CA GLU A 49 -15.68 5.43 11.81
C GLU A 49 -16.31 4.10 11.34
N LEU A 50 -15.55 2.99 11.33
CA LEU A 50 -16.09 1.65 11.03
C LEU A 50 -17.08 1.20 12.11
N VAL A 51 -16.79 1.42 13.41
CA VAL A 51 -17.72 1.14 14.52
C VAL A 51 -18.99 1.95 14.36
N ARG A 52 -18.88 3.27 14.07
CA ARG A 52 -20.05 4.12 13.79
C ARG A 52 -20.88 3.63 12.60
N ALA A 53 -20.22 3.19 11.53
CA ALA A 53 -20.90 2.64 10.36
C ALA A 53 -21.68 1.35 10.72
N ALA A 54 -21.06 0.45 11.49
CA ALA A 54 -21.70 -0.79 11.94
C ALA A 54 -22.91 -0.50 12.84
N ARG A 55 -22.81 0.49 13.74
CA ARG A 55 -23.94 0.92 14.59
C ARG A 55 -25.08 1.56 13.80
N ARG A 56 -24.83 2.01 12.56
CA ARG A 56 -25.90 2.42 11.61
C ARG A 56 -26.51 1.25 10.85
N GLY A 57 -26.03 0.01 11.06
CA GLY A 57 -26.47 -1.19 10.36
C GLY A 57 -25.65 -1.57 9.12
N VAL A 58 -24.52 -0.91 8.88
CA VAL A 58 -23.62 -1.23 7.76
C VAL A 58 -22.79 -2.48 8.11
N VAL A 59 -22.72 -3.44 7.20
CA VAL A 59 -21.90 -4.64 7.36
C VAL A 59 -20.44 -4.30 7.03
N VAL A 60 -19.53 -4.57 7.97
CA VAL A 60 -18.10 -4.27 7.82
C VAL A 60 -17.28 -5.56 7.79
N GLN A 61 -16.47 -5.71 6.74
CA GLN A 61 -15.51 -6.79 6.61
C GLN A 61 -14.09 -6.20 6.50
N LEU A 62 -13.26 -6.46 7.52
CA LEU A 62 -11.90 -5.94 7.63
C LEU A 62 -10.90 -7.10 7.55
N LEU A 63 -10.03 -7.08 6.54
CA LEU A 63 -8.97 -8.07 6.34
C LEU A 63 -7.60 -7.40 6.43
N ILE A 64 -6.76 -7.84 7.38
CA ILE A 64 -5.43 -7.27 7.63
C ILE A 64 -4.39 -8.38 7.57
N ASP A 65 -3.20 -8.10 7.02
CA ASP A 65 -2.08 -9.04 7.09
C ASP A 65 -1.53 -9.11 8.53
N ASP A 66 -1.22 -10.31 9.02
CA ASP A 66 -0.78 -10.49 10.40
C ASP A 66 0.67 -10.06 10.67
N LEU A 67 1.45 -9.68 9.65
CA LEU A 67 2.82 -9.22 9.90
C LEU A 67 2.86 -7.99 10.81
N TYR A 68 1.91 -7.08 10.63
CA TYR A 68 1.75 -5.87 11.45
C TYR A 68 0.49 -5.88 12.33
N GLY A 69 -0.38 -6.89 12.16
CA GLY A 69 -1.63 -7.01 12.88
C GLY A 69 -1.52 -7.40 14.35
N GLY A 70 -0.44 -8.05 14.76
CA GLY A 70 -0.08 -8.41 16.15
C GLY A 70 -1.23 -8.69 17.11
N GLU A 71 -0.99 -8.53 18.42
CA GLU A 71 -2.02 -8.43 19.44
C GLU A 71 -2.54 -6.98 19.52
N ASN A 72 -3.35 -6.58 18.56
CA ASN A 72 -3.97 -5.26 18.53
C ASN A 72 -5.33 -5.33 19.25
N ARG A 73 -5.39 -4.79 20.46
CA ARG A 73 -6.61 -4.82 21.30
C ARG A 73 -7.76 -4.01 20.72
N PHE A 74 -7.47 -2.97 19.97
CA PHE A 74 -8.53 -2.21 19.28
C PHE A 74 -9.16 -3.02 18.15
N LEU A 75 -8.38 -3.79 17.38
CA LEU A 75 -8.95 -4.71 16.38
C LEU A 75 -9.79 -5.81 17.01
N GLU A 76 -9.39 -6.29 18.20
CA GLU A 76 -10.18 -7.26 18.97
C GLU A 76 -11.51 -6.64 19.43
N ALA A 77 -11.46 -5.42 20.00
CA ALA A 77 -12.64 -4.71 20.46
C ALA A 77 -13.60 -4.41 19.29
N VAL A 78 -13.07 -3.94 18.18
CA VAL A 78 -13.85 -3.67 16.96
C VAL A 78 -14.46 -4.96 16.38
N ALA A 79 -13.71 -6.07 16.41
CA ALA A 79 -14.24 -7.37 15.99
C ALA A 79 -15.39 -7.88 16.88
N ALA A 80 -15.50 -7.37 18.10
CA ALA A 80 -16.60 -7.70 19.01
C ALA A 80 -17.88 -6.88 18.75
N GLU A 81 -17.78 -5.76 18.02
CA GLU A 81 -18.95 -4.95 17.65
C GLU A 81 -19.86 -5.73 16.68
N PRO A 82 -21.19 -5.76 16.91
CA PRO A 82 -22.13 -6.37 15.95
C PRO A 82 -22.02 -5.72 14.57
N GLY A 83 -22.07 -6.53 13.52
CA GLY A 83 -21.95 -6.06 12.13
C GLY A 83 -20.50 -5.91 11.64
N ILE A 84 -19.48 -6.13 12.48
CA ILE A 84 -18.07 -6.11 12.08
C ILE A 84 -17.45 -7.51 12.16
N GLU A 85 -16.87 -7.97 11.06
CA GLU A 85 -15.99 -9.14 11.05
C GLU A 85 -14.57 -8.72 10.70
N VAL A 86 -13.62 -9.01 11.58
CA VAL A 86 -12.18 -8.81 11.36
C VAL A 86 -11.51 -10.15 11.16
N ARG A 87 -10.75 -10.25 10.07
CA ARG A 87 -9.91 -11.42 9.76
C ARG A 87 -8.45 -11.02 9.61
N LEU A 88 -7.55 -11.92 10.05
CA LEU A 88 -6.12 -11.80 9.79
C LEU A 88 -5.72 -12.75 8.66
N PHE A 89 -4.95 -12.22 7.71
CA PHE A 89 -4.40 -13.01 6.60
C PHE A 89 -3.07 -13.64 7.00
N ASN A 90 -2.93 -14.93 6.76
CA ASN A 90 -1.73 -15.74 7.02
C ASN A 90 -1.15 -15.52 8.41
N PRO A 91 -1.94 -15.78 9.48
CA PRO A 91 -1.53 -15.50 10.85
C PRO A 91 -0.33 -16.36 11.26
N PHE A 92 0.51 -15.80 12.15
CA PHE A 92 1.56 -16.55 12.81
C PHE A 92 0.95 -17.64 13.71
N TRP A 93 1.52 -18.83 13.71
CA TRP A 93 1.05 -19.94 14.54
C TRP A 93 1.40 -19.73 16.01
N LEU A 94 2.62 -19.22 16.25
CA LEU A 94 3.09 -18.94 17.59
C LEU A 94 2.68 -17.51 17.97
N ARG A 95 1.70 -17.41 18.86
CA ARG A 95 1.26 -16.14 19.43
C ARG A 95 1.97 -15.94 20.77
N GLY A 96 2.99 -15.11 20.84
CA GLY A 96 3.77 -14.87 22.04
C GLY A 96 4.75 -13.74 21.88
N TRP A 97 5.88 -13.78 22.56
CA TRP A 97 6.93 -12.79 22.42
C TRP A 97 7.39 -12.73 20.95
N ARG A 98 7.04 -11.66 20.30
CA ARG A 98 7.11 -11.50 18.85
C ARG A 98 8.50 -11.77 18.25
N PRO A 99 9.64 -11.30 18.84
CA PRO A 99 10.98 -11.62 18.32
C PRO A 99 11.25 -13.13 18.27
N LEU A 100 10.86 -13.86 19.29
CA LEU A 100 11.06 -15.31 19.37
C LEU A 100 10.15 -16.03 18.38
N THR A 101 8.89 -15.58 18.24
CA THR A 101 7.93 -16.12 17.27
C THR A 101 8.46 -15.93 15.83
N LEU A 102 8.93 -14.74 15.50
CA LEU A 102 9.50 -14.45 14.18
C LEU A 102 10.75 -15.28 13.89
N LEU A 103 11.60 -15.49 14.90
CA LEU A 103 12.80 -16.33 14.76
C LEU A 103 12.43 -17.80 14.53
N LEU A 104 11.58 -18.38 15.38
CA LEU A 104 11.22 -19.79 15.31
C LEU A 104 10.42 -20.10 14.03
N GLU A 105 9.38 -19.32 13.73
CA GLU A 105 8.63 -19.50 12.48
C GLU A 105 9.46 -19.10 11.26
N GLY A 106 10.41 -18.18 11.39
CA GLY A 106 11.37 -17.82 10.36
C GLY A 106 12.21 -19.02 9.91
N VAL A 107 12.62 -19.85 10.84
CA VAL A 107 13.37 -21.08 10.55
C VAL A 107 12.45 -22.20 10.04
N LEU A 108 11.33 -22.46 10.74
CA LEU A 108 10.46 -23.60 10.49
C LEU A 108 9.53 -23.43 9.28
N SER A 109 9.13 -22.21 8.98
CA SER A 109 8.09 -21.90 7.99
C SER A 109 8.44 -20.69 7.11
N PHE A 110 9.72 -20.49 6.80
CA PHE A 110 10.24 -19.33 6.08
C PHE A 110 9.43 -18.94 4.84
N ARG A 111 9.08 -19.91 3.99
CA ARG A 111 8.29 -19.64 2.77
C ARG A 111 6.89 -19.16 3.09
N ARG A 112 6.25 -19.72 4.13
CA ARG A 112 4.91 -19.33 4.56
C ARG A 112 4.90 -17.93 5.14
N ILE A 113 5.80 -17.61 6.07
CA ILE A 113 5.81 -16.28 6.70
C ILE A 113 6.18 -15.15 5.75
N ASN A 114 6.88 -15.46 4.67
CA ASN A 114 7.20 -14.48 3.61
C ASN A 114 6.08 -14.33 2.57
N HIS A 115 5.02 -15.14 2.64
CA HIS A 115 3.83 -14.96 1.84
C HIS A 115 2.89 -13.97 2.52
N ARG A 116 2.89 -12.70 2.09
CA ARG A 116 2.11 -11.62 2.70
C ARG A 116 1.09 -11.02 1.74
N MET A 117 0.00 -10.54 2.30
CA MET A 117 -1.03 -9.83 1.57
C MET A 117 -0.68 -8.32 1.55
N HIS A 118 -0.14 -7.86 0.43
CA HIS A 118 0.27 -6.47 0.30
C HIS A 118 -0.79 -5.56 -0.34
N ASN A 119 -1.99 -6.07 -0.53
CA ASN A 119 -3.12 -5.36 -1.12
C ASN A 119 -3.59 -4.20 -0.21
N LYS A 120 -4.08 -3.10 -0.83
CA LYS A 120 -4.69 -1.97 -0.15
C LYS A 120 -5.97 -1.58 -0.89
N LEU A 121 -7.10 -1.74 -0.19
CA LEU A 121 -8.44 -1.52 -0.73
C LEU A 121 -9.37 -1.05 0.37
N LEU A 122 -10.14 -0.01 0.10
CA LEU A 122 -11.38 0.32 0.80
C LEU A 122 -12.49 0.35 -0.26
N LEU A 123 -13.50 -0.48 -0.14
CA LEU A 123 -14.64 -0.53 -1.06
C LEU A 123 -15.92 -0.31 -0.26
N VAL A 124 -16.73 0.64 -0.71
CA VAL A 124 -17.98 1.04 -0.05
C VAL A 124 -19.16 0.78 -1.00
N ASP A 125 -20.15 0.06 -0.49
CA ASP A 125 -21.43 -0.28 -1.16
C ASP A 125 -21.25 -0.88 -2.56
N GLY A 126 -20.08 -1.47 -2.87
CA GLY A 126 -19.75 -1.99 -4.20
C GLY A 126 -19.68 -0.95 -5.31
N SER A 127 -19.74 0.34 -4.98
CA SER A 127 -19.88 1.46 -5.92
C SER A 127 -18.69 2.40 -5.97
N GLN A 128 -17.95 2.56 -4.87
CA GLN A 128 -16.76 3.38 -4.77
C GLN A 128 -15.62 2.63 -4.08
N ALA A 129 -14.43 2.68 -4.68
CA ALA A 129 -13.23 2.03 -4.15
C ALA A 129 -12.06 3.01 -4.03
N VAL A 130 -11.31 2.94 -2.94
CA VAL A 130 -9.98 3.54 -2.82
C VAL A 130 -8.94 2.44 -3.03
N ILE A 131 -8.11 2.60 -4.05
CA ILE A 131 -7.04 1.66 -4.42
C ILE A 131 -5.73 2.45 -4.56
N GLY A 132 -4.64 1.97 -3.95
CA GLY A 132 -3.37 2.65 -4.07
C GLY A 132 -2.24 2.02 -3.27
N GLY A 133 -1.28 2.85 -2.86
CA GLY A 133 -0.08 2.44 -2.13
C GLY A 133 -0.20 2.57 -0.61
N ARG A 134 -1.09 3.43 -0.10
CA ARG A 134 -1.16 3.76 1.33
C ARG A 134 -1.69 2.61 2.17
N ASN A 135 -0.95 2.30 3.23
CA ASN A 135 -1.50 1.59 4.40
C ASN A 135 -2.28 2.56 5.31
N ILE A 136 -2.75 2.06 6.43
CA ILE A 136 -3.37 2.88 7.47
C ILE A 136 -2.35 3.13 8.57
N GLY A 137 -2.01 4.40 8.76
CA GLY A 137 -1.04 4.89 9.75
C GLY A 137 -0.70 6.36 9.50
N ASP A 138 -0.37 7.10 10.56
CA ASP A 138 -0.17 8.55 10.55
C ASP A 138 0.83 9.02 9.50
N ARG A 139 1.94 8.31 9.33
CA ARG A 139 2.97 8.65 8.34
C ARG A 139 2.46 8.64 6.89
N TYR A 140 1.42 7.86 6.58
CA TYR A 140 0.79 7.81 5.25
C TYR A 140 -0.15 8.99 5.01
N PHE A 141 -0.57 9.65 6.08
CA PHE A 141 -1.53 10.76 6.04
C PHE A 141 -0.93 12.10 6.44
N GLY A 142 0.41 12.18 6.53
CA GLY A 142 1.13 13.41 6.87
C GLY A 142 0.97 13.83 8.32
N LEU A 143 0.69 12.88 9.21
CA LEU A 143 0.49 13.09 10.65
C LEU A 143 1.67 12.54 11.44
N GLY A 144 1.80 12.98 12.69
CA GLY A 144 2.85 12.54 13.60
C GLY A 144 4.26 13.00 13.17
N MET A 145 5.27 12.25 13.60
CA MET A 145 6.67 12.60 13.36
C MET A 145 7.17 12.16 11.98
N PRO A 146 7.97 12.99 11.27
CA PRO A 146 8.60 12.62 10.01
C PRO A 146 9.60 11.44 10.19
N PRO A 147 9.98 10.76 9.09
CA PRO A 147 9.60 11.05 7.71
C PRO A 147 8.19 10.61 7.37
N HIS A 148 7.45 11.47 6.66
CA HIS A 148 6.16 11.11 6.10
C HIS A 148 6.32 10.39 4.75
N PHE A 149 5.28 9.65 4.34
CA PHE A 149 5.32 8.95 3.05
C PHE A 149 4.73 9.80 1.92
N ILE A 150 5.50 9.95 0.83
CA ILE A 150 4.97 10.36 -0.46
C ILE A 150 4.32 9.14 -1.11
N ASP A 151 3.01 9.11 -1.12
CA ASP A 151 2.24 7.99 -1.68
C ASP A 151 1.00 8.52 -2.42
N LEU A 152 0.34 7.65 -3.17
CA LEU A 152 -0.87 8.01 -3.88
C LEU A 152 -1.91 6.90 -3.89
N ASP A 153 -3.18 7.32 -3.95
CA ASP A 153 -4.32 6.45 -4.17
C ASP A 153 -5.23 7.04 -5.25
N LEU A 154 -6.13 6.23 -5.77
CA LEU A 154 -7.26 6.67 -6.59
C LEU A 154 -8.57 6.31 -5.90
N VAL A 155 -9.52 7.23 -5.94
CA VAL A 155 -10.93 6.87 -5.79
C VAL A 155 -11.44 6.44 -7.15
N CYS A 156 -12.07 5.29 -7.20
CA CYS A 156 -12.66 4.72 -8.42
C CYS A 156 -14.16 4.56 -8.22
N ARG A 157 -14.95 4.77 -9.28
CA ARG A 157 -16.38 4.44 -9.29
C ARG A 157 -16.80 3.80 -10.60
N GLY A 158 -17.94 3.12 -10.57
CA GLY A 158 -18.48 2.41 -11.73
C GLY A 158 -18.22 0.88 -11.68
N PRO A 159 -18.44 0.17 -12.80
CA PRO A 159 -18.38 -1.30 -12.87
C PRO A 159 -17.03 -1.90 -12.43
N LEU A 160 -15.94 -1.11 -12.43
CA LEU A 160 -14.63 -1.52 -11.97
C LEU A 160 -14.64 -1.97 -10.49
N CYS A 161 -15.51 -1.39 -9.67
CA CYS A 161 -15.64 -1.73 -8.26
C CYS A 161 -16.03 -3.20 -8.06
N GLN A 162 -16.78 -3.81 -8.98
CA GLN A 162 -17.12 -5.23 -8.94
C GLN A 162 -15.86 -6.13 -9.08
N GLN A 163 -14.88 -5.71 -9.89
CA GLN A 163 -13.61 -6.47 -9.97
C GLN A 163 -12.82 -6.36 -8.67
N ALA A 164 -12.80 -5.18 -8.03
CA ALA A 164 -12.16 -5.01 -6.73
C ALA A 164 -12.84 -5.88 -5.66
N GLU A 165 -14.16 -5.97 -5.67
CA GLU A 165 -14.93 -6.83 -4.79
C GLU A 165 -14.62 -8.32 -5.00
N GLN A 166 -14.57 -8.77 -6.25
CA GLN A 166 -14.18 -10.14 -6.59
C GLN A 166 -12.77 -10.46 -6.08
N GLY A 167 -11.84 -9.50 -6.23
CA GLY A 167 -10.50 -9.59 -5.66
C GLY A 167 -10.53 -9.76 -4.14
N PHE A 168 -11.26 -8.92 -3.43
CA PHE A 168 -11.44 -9.01 -1.98
C PHE A 168 -12.01 -10.38 -1.56
N ALA A 169 -13.08 -10.83 -2.22
CA ALA A 169 -13.75 -12.09 -1.90
C ALA A 169 -12.82 -13.31 -2.01
N LEU A 170 -11.90 -13.34 -3.00
CA LEU A 170 -10.89 -14.39 -3.11
C LEU A 170 -10.00 -14.49 -1.87
N PHE A 171 -9.62 -13.35 -1.28
CA PHE A 171 -8.82 -13.33 -0.06
C PHE A 171 -9.66 -13.64 1.16
N TRP A 172 -10.84 -13.05 1.26
CA TRP A 172 -11.75 -13.21 2.39
C TRP A 172 -12.13 -14.67 2.63
N HIS A 173 -12.45 -15.41 1.58
CA HIS A 173 -12.84 -16.82 1.63
C HIS A 173 -11.67 -17.80 1.52
N SER A 174 -10.42 -17.29 1.46
CA SER A 174 -9.25 -18.15 1.35
C SER A 174 -8.96 -18.90 2.67
N ARG A 175 -8.31 -20.04 2.56
CA ARG A 175 -7.79 -20.79 3.73
C ARG A 175 -6.75 -20.02 4.56
N TRP A 176 -6.23 -18.91 4.02
CA TRP A 176 -5.24 -18.06 4.68
C TRP A 176 -5.88 -16.97 5.56
N SER A 177 -7.18 -16.78 5.46
CA SER A 177 -7.94 -15.75 6.16
C SER A 177 -8.66 -16.34 7.36
N HIS A 178 -8.32 -15.88 8.56
CA HIS A 178 -8.84 -16.42 9.81
C HIS A 178 -9.50 -15.32 10.64
N PRO A 179 -10.72 -15.56 11.20
CA PRO A 179 -11.35 -14.61 12.11
C PRO A 179 -10.44 -14.32 13.31
N VAL A 180 -10.22 -13.04 13.61
CA VAL A 180 -9.33 -12.62 14.71
C VAL A 180 -9.72 -13.27 16.04
N ARG A 181 -11.02 -13.41 16.32
CA ARG A 181 -11.55 -14.01 17.55
C ARG A 181 -11.04 -15.46 17.79
N ARG A 182 -10.71 -16.21 16.71
CA ARG A 182 -10.17 -17.59 16.83
C ARG A 182 -8.67 -17.61 17.13
N LEU A 183 -8.01 -16.48 17.01
CA LEU A 183 -6.56 -16.35 17.14
C LEU A 183 -6.14 -15.77 18.50
N LEU A 184 -7.10 -15.28 19.30
CA LEU A 184 -6.85 -14.65 20.59
C LEU A 184 -6.47 -15.69 21.64
N ARG A 185 -5.39 -15.42 22.38
CA ARG A 185 -5.00 -16.18 23.56
C ARG A 185 -5.86 -15.84 24.77
N ARG A 186 -6.13 -14.58 24.96
CA ARG A 186 -6.97 -14.04 26.01
C ARG A 186 -7.98 -13.08 25.40
N PRO A 187 -9.21 -13.53 25.16
CA PRO A 187 -10.28 -12.64 24.69
C PRO A 187 -10.50 -11.48 25.67
N LEU A 188 -10.84 -10.32 25.13
CA LEU A 188 -11.26 -9.15 25.91
C LEU A 188 -12.53 -9.48 26.70
N LEU A 189 -12.57 -9.02 27.95
CA LEU A 189 -13.82 -9.01 28.72
C LEU A 189 -14.84 -8.06 28.08
N PRO A 190 -16.15 -8.29 28.25
CA PRO A 190 -17.17 -7.41 27.69
C PRO A 190 -17.03 -5.93 28.15
N ALA A 191 -16.58 -5.70 29.38
CA ALA A 191 -16.32 -4.36 29.90
C ALA A 191 -15.11 -3.70 29.21
N GLU A 192 -14.02 -4.44 29.01
CA GLU A 192 -12.83 -3.97 28.29
C GLU A 192 -13.18 -3.63 26.82
N THR A 193 -13.94 -4.51 26.17
CA THR A 193 -14.43 -4.28 24.79
C THR A 193 -15.23 -2.98 24.68
N ARG A 194 -16.19 -2.77 25.61
CA ARG A 194 -16.99 -1.53 25.61
C ARG A 194 -16.09 -0.32 25.82
N ALA A 195 -15.22 -0.35 26.83
CA ALA A 195 -14.33 0.78 27.14
C ALA A 195 -13.44 1.16 25.96
N LEU A 196 -12.89 0.17 25.21
CA LEU A 196 -12.08 0.45 24.02
C LEU A 196 -12.90 1.01 22.86
N ASN A 197 -14.10 0.47 22.61
CA ASN A 197 -14.97 1.00 21.56
C ASN A 197 -15.51 2.41 21.91
N ASP A 198 -15.86 2.65 23.16
CA ASP A 198 -16.29 3.98 23.62
C ASP A 198 -15.14 4.99 23.51
N PHE A 199 -13.92 4.58 23.87
CA PHE A 199 -12.73 5.41 23.64
C PHE A 199 -12.53 5.72 22.15
N LEU A 200 -12.61 4.73 21.26
CA LEU A 200 -12.49 4.97 19.82
C LEU A 200 -13.53 6.00 19.35
N LEU A 201 -14.76 5.91 19.84
CA LEU A 201 -15.82 6.82 19.44
C LEU A 201 -15.59 8.27 19.90
N THR A 202 -14.82 8.49 20.97
CA THR A 202 -14.44 9.86 21.36
C THR A 202 -13.60 10.56 20.29
N LEU A 203 -12.82 9.80 19.49
CA LEU A 203 -11.99 10.36 18.42
C LEU A 203 -12.80 10.91 17.24
N THR A 204 -14.10 10.69 17.22
CA THR A 204 -15.00 11.33 16.25
C THR A 204 -15.47 12.72 16.69
N ASP A 205 -15.11 13.15 17.91
CA ASP A 205 -15.27 14.52 18.39
C ASP A 205 -14.01 15.33 18.06
N PRO A 206 -14.13 16.52 17.42
CA PRO A 206 -12.98 17.34 17.01
C PRO A 206 -12.04 17.72 18.16
N ALA A 207 -12.59 17.99 19.37
CA ALA A 207 -11.78 18.38 20.51
C ALA A 207 -10.90 17.22 21.01
N MET A 208 -11.46 16.02 21.07
CA MET A 208 -10.71 14.80 21.42
C MET A 208 -9.72 14.38 20.32
N ALA A 209 -10.12 14.54 19.07
CA ALA A 209 -9.28 14.23 17.92
C ALA A 209 -8.00 15.07 17.87
N ALA A 210 -8.09 16.34 18.27
CA ALA A 210 -6.93 17.24 18.34
C ALA A 210 -5.83 16.73 19.29
N ALA A 211 -6.18 16.01 20.37
CA ALA A 211 -5.22 15.39 21.27
C ALA A 211 -4.41 14.24 20.61
N TYR A 212 -4.80 13.81 19.43
CA TYR A 212 -4.13 12.78 18.60
C TYR A 212 -3.58 13.38 17.29
N ASP A 213 -3.32 14.68 17.28
CA ASP A 213 -2.81 15.42 16.10
C ASP A 213 -3.71 15.29 14.85
N LEU A 214 -4.97 14.91 15.03
CA LEU A 214 -5.93 14.79 13.93
C LEU A 214 -6.46 16.18 13.54
N PRO A 215 -6.30 16.61 12.29
CA PRO A 215 -6.65 17.97 11.89
C PRO A 215 -8.17 18.20 11.90
N ALA A 216 -8.59 19.40 12.32
CA ALA A 216 -9.99 19.82 12.35
C ALA A 216 -10.70 19.68 10.99
N THR A 217 -9.94 19.78 9.91
CA THR A 217 -10.45 19.60 8.53
C THR A 217 -11.09 18.24 8.27
N LEU A 218 -10.83 17.23 9.10
CA LEU A 218 -11.50 15.92 9.03
C LEU A 218 -12.97 15.99 9.47
N PHE A 219 -13.36 17.04 10.18
CA PHE A 219 -14.66 17.20 10.84
C PHE A 219 -15.46 18.44 10.38
N ASP A 220 -14.91 19.21 9.43
CA ASP A 220 -15.51 20.47 8.93
C ASP A 220 -16.77 20.27 8.06
N GLY A 221 -17.15 19.03 7.79
CA GLY A 221 -18.29 18.71 6.92
C GLY A 221 -18.06 18.98 5.43
N CYS A 222 -16.95 19.61 5.06
CA CYS A 222 -16.65 19.91 3.66
C CYS A 222 -16.25 18.64 2.90
N PRO A 223 -16.81 18.36 1.72
CA PRO A 223 -16.36 17.23 0.90
C PRO A 223 -14.93 17.46 0.39
N VAL A 224 -14.17 16.36 0.26
CA VAL A 224 -12.91 16.40 -0.47
C VAL A 224 -13.23 16.76 -1.93
N PRO A 225 -12.59 17.79 -2.49
CA PRO A 225 -12.80 18.15 -3.88
C PRO A 225 -12.12 17.09 -4.78
N LEU A 226 -12.93 16.16 -5.30
CA LEU A 226 -12.45 15.09 -6.19
C LEU A 226 -12.62 15.55 -7.65
N CYS A 227 -11.50 15.66 -8.37
CA CYS A 227 -11.51 15.86 -9.82
C CYS A 227 -11.70 14.52 -10.53
N TRP A 228 -12.89 14.28 -11.07
CA TRP A 228 -13.23 13.02 -11.72
C TRP A 228 -12.81 13.00 -13.19
N HIS A 229 -12.05 11.98 -13.56
CA HIS A 229 -11.61 11.73 -14.92
C HIS A 229 -12.25 10.44 -15.45
N PRO A 230 -13.00 10.53 -16.57
CA PRO A 230 -13.51 9.33 -17.23
C PRO A 230 -12.37 8.53 -17.84
N GLY A 231 -12.57 7.20 -17.89
CA GLY A 231 -11.60 6.32 -18.49
C GLY A 231 -12.07 4.86 -18.50
N ARG A 232 -11.13 3.98 -18.69
CA ARG A 232 -11.33 2.53 -18.63
C ARG A 232 -10.28 1.93 -17.69
N GLY A 233 -10.67 0.92 -16.93
CA GLY A 233 -9.75 0.30 -16.00
C GLY A 233 -9.89 -1.21 -15.91
N GLN A 234 -8.92 -1.83 -15.23
CA GLN A 234 -8.93 -3.22 -14.85
C GLN A 234 -8.16 -3.41 -13.54
N CYS A 235 -8.77 -4.06 -12.58
CA CYS A 235 -8.06 -4.49 -11.37
C CYS A 235 -7.26 -5.76 -11.66
N TRP A 236 -5.97 -5.73 -11.31
CA TRP A 236 -5.11 -6.90 -11.32
C TRP A 236 -4.79 -7.29 -9.90
N PHE A 237 -5.06 -8.51 -9.55
CA PHE A 237 -4.72 -9.05 -8.24
C PHE A 237 -4.07 -10.42 -8.36
N ASP A 238 -3.14 -10.70 -7.46
CA ASP A 238 -2.59 -12.03 -7.30
C ASP A 238 -3.57 -12.91 -6.52
N ARG A 239 -3.44 -14.22 -6.68
CA ARG A 239 -4.24 -15.17 -5.91
C ARG A 239 -3.62 -15.39 -4.53
N PRO A 240 -4.44 -15.59 -3.48
CA PRO A 240 -3.94 -16.08 -2.19
C PRO A 240 -3.09 -17.34 -2.38
N GLY A 241 -1.97 -17.41 -1.67
CA GLY A 241 -1.01 -18.53 -1.83
C GLY A 241 0.02 -18.34 -2.93
N LYS A 242 0.14 -17.12 -3.52
CA LYS A 242 1.20 -16.79 -4.49
C LYS A 242 2.58 -17.18 -3.97
N GLY A 243 3.37 -17.83 -4.81
CA GLY A 243 4.70 -18.31 -4.45
C GLY A 243 4.74 -19.57 -3.59
N LEU A 244 3.58 -20.04 -3.09
CA LEU A 244 3.44 -21.29 -2.35
C LEU A 244 2.67 -22.32 -3.17
N VAL A 245 1.42 -22.04 -3.50
CA VAL A 245 0.50 -22.94 -4.19
C VAL A 245 -0.13 -22.29 -5.45
N ALA A 246 0.00 -20.99 -5.60
CA ALA A 246 -0.49 -20.24 -6.75
C ALA A 246 0.67 -19.56 -7.50
N ARG A 247 0.55 -19.48 -8.81
CA ARG A 247 1.50 -18.75 -9.64
C ARG A 247 1.22 -17.25 -9.57
N PRO A 248 2.26 -16.38 -9.67
CA PRO A 248 2.07 -14.94 -9.84
C PRO A 248 1.17 -14.61 -11.03
N THR A 249 0.27 -13.66 -10.88
CA THR A 249 -0.64 -13.20 -11.94
C THR A 249 -0.34 -11.77 -12.36
N THR A 250 -0.05 -10.87 -11.43
CA THR A 250 0.30 -9.46 -11.67
C THR A 250 1.65 -9.29 -12.35
N ALA A 251 2.68 -9.94 -11.86
CA ALA A 251 4.04 -9.82 -12.40
C ALA A 251 4.17 -10.21 -13.89
N PRO A 252 3.59 -11.32 -14.39
CA PRO A 252 3.60 -11.62 -15.81
C PRO A 252 2.83 -10.62 -16.67
N ARG A 253 1.69 -10.07 -16.16
CA ARG A 253 0.93 -9.01 -16.84
C ARG A 253 1.74 -7.73 -16.95
N LEU A 254 2.35 -7.28 -15.85
CA LEU A 254 3.28 -6.16 -15.86
C LEU A 254 4.41 -6.36 -16.86
N GLY A 255 4.98 -7.56 -16.89
CA GLY A 255 6.06 -7.87 -17.82
C GLY A 255 5.65 -7.81 -19.28
N ARG A 256 4.44 -8.23 -19.65
CA ARG A 256 3.93 -8.08 -21.03
C ARG A 256 3.67 -6.62 -21.36
N MET A 257 3.04 -5.89 -20.45
CA MET A 257 2.71 -4.49 -20.62
C MET A 257 3.96 -3.62 -20.82
N LEU A 258 5.00 -3.82 -20.00
CA LEU A 258 6.28 -3.14 -20.21
C LEU A 258 6.96 -3.53 -21.54
N ALA A 259 6.72 -4.71 -22.07
CA ALA A 259 7.30 -5.14 -23.33
C ALA A 259 6.58 -4.58 -24.56
N SER A 260 5.28 -4.29 -24.45
CA SER A 260 4.45 -3.76 -25.52
C SER A 260 4.23 -2.24 -25.43
N SER A 261 4.77 -1.59 -24.39
CA SER A 261 4.61 -0.15 -24.21
C SER A 261 5.23 0.62 -25.37
N GLN A 262 4.49 1.61 -25.86
CA GLN A 262 4.94 2.58 -26.85
C GLN A 262 5.02 3.95 -26.19
N GLY A 263 6.06 4.72 -26.51
CA GLY A 263 6.33 6.01 -25.89
C GLY A 263 7.15 5.94 -24.61
N ALA A 264 7.29 7.07 -23.93
CA ALA A 264 8.09 7.19 -22.69
C ALA A 264 7.53 6.32 -21.56
N LEU A 265 8.44 5.79 -20.74
CA LEU A 265 8.12 5.05 -19.53
C LEU A 265 8.58 5.85 -18.30
N ARG A 266 7.67 6.16 -17.39
CA ARG A 266 7.99 6.74 -16.08
C ARG A 266 7.65 5.75 -14.99
N LEU A 267 8.65 5.34 -14.22
CA LEU A 267 8.55 4.32 -13.19
C LEU A 267 8.82 4.97 -11.83
N VAL A 268 7.85 4.90 -10.93
CA VAL A 268 7.99 5.36 -9.55
C VAL A 268 7.89 4.15 -8.63
N SER A 269 8.93 3.89 -7.84
CA SER A 269 8.94 2.76 -6.91
C SER A 269 9.85 3.03 -5.73
N PRO A 270 9.39 2.85 -4.49
CA PRO A 270 10.21 3.04 -3.30
C PRO A 270 11.37 2.05 -3.23
N TYR A 271 11.14 0.83 -3.69
CA TYR A 271 12.10 -0.27 -3.70
C TYR A 271 12.33 -0.73 -5.14
N LEU A 272 13.58 -0.66 -5.57
CA LEU A 272 13.99 -0.93 -6.94
C LEU A 272 15.08 -2.01 -6.98
N ILE A 273 14.69 -3.27 -7.01
CA ILE A 273 15.62 -4.39 -7.12
C ILE A 273 15.31 -5.16 -8.40
N LEU A 274 16.15 -4.95 -9.41
CA LEU A 274 15.92 -5.45 -10.77
C LEU A 274 16.18 -6.95 -10.89
N THR A 275 15.14 -7.72 -11.14
CA THR A 275 15.28 -9.11 -11.55
C THR A 275 15.83 -9.22 -12.98
N ARG A 276 16.34 -10.40 -13.35
CA ARG A 276 16.80 -10.67 -14.73
C ARG A 276 15.71 -10.40 -15.77
N GLY A 277 14.45 -10.72 -15.42
CA GLY A 277 13.31 -10.50 -16.30
C GLY A 277 13.03 -9.01 -16.54
N LEU A 278 13.03 -8.21 -15.48
CA LEU A 278 12.81 -6.76 -15.56
C LEU A 278 13.95 -6.08 -16.33
N ARG A 279 15.22 -6.42 -16.03
CA ARG A 279 16.38 -5.92 -16.79
C ARG A 279 16.25 -6.19 -18.28
N ARG A 280 15.85 -7.42 -18.67
CA ARG A 280 15.67 -7.77 -20.09
C ARG A 280 14.63 -6.87 -20.76
N ARG A 281 13.52 -6.57 -20.08
CA ARG A 281 12.46 -5.72 -20.62
C ARG A 281 12.90 -4.26 -20.76
N LEU A 282 13.48 -3.68 -19.72
CA LEU A 282 14.00 -2.30 -19.78
C LEU A 282 15.05 -2.14 -20.89
N LYS A 283 15.98 -3.11 -21.00
CA LYS A 283 16.96 -3.13 -22.09
C LYS A 283 16.29 -3.25 -23.46
N GLY A 284 15.24 -4.06 -23.59
CA GLY A 284 14.46 -4.18 -24.83
C GLY A 284 13.81 -2.86 -25.22
N GLN A 285 13.18 -2.17 -24.29
CA GLN A 285 12.55 -0.87 -24.52
C GLN A 285 13.57 0.22 -24.89
N ARG A 286 14.72 0.28 -24.21
CA ARG A 286 15.80 1.21 -24.57
C ARG A 286 16.34 0.96 -25.99
N ARG A 287 16.45 -0.30 -26.42
CA ARG A 287 16.85 -0.65 -27.79
C ARG A 287 15.85 -0.21 -28.86
N GLN A 288 14.58 -0.07 -28.48
CA GLN A 288 13.51 0.47 -29.34
C GLN A 288 13.42 2.00 -29.30
N GLY A 289 14.34 2.66 -28.59
CA GLY A 289 14.37 4.12 -28.47
C GLY A 289 13.40 4.69 -27.43
N VAL A 290 12.76 3.85 -26.60
CA VAL A 290 11.86 4.29 -25.55
C VAL A 290 12.65 5.01 -24.45
N ASP A 291 12.26 6.24 -24.11
CA ASP A 291 12.80 6.94 -22.95
C ASP A 291 12.27 6.34 -21.67
N ILE A 292 13.20 6.08 -20.73
CA ILE A 292 12.87 5.49 -19.44
C ILE A 292 13.37 6.42 -18.34
N GLU A 293 12.47 6.85 -17.49
CA GLU A 293 12.73 7.63 -16.29
C GLU A 293 12.31 6.82 -15.06
N ILE A 294 13.16 6.80 -14.05
CA ILE A 294 12.89 6.08 -12.79
C ILE A 294 13.10 7.03 -11.62
N LEU A 295 12.09 7.14 -10.75
CA LEU A 295 12.17 7.82 -9.46
C LEU A 295 12.12 6.80 -8.33
N THR A 296 13.08 6.87 -7.41
CA THR A 296 13.19 5.99 -6.23
C THR A 296 13.73 6.74 -5.01
N ASN A 297 13.89 6.05 -3.89
CA ASN A 297 14.50 6.61 -2.69
C ASN A 297 16.02 6.62 -2.77
N SER A 298 16.62 7.67 -2.22
CA SER A 298 18.07 7.68 -1.85
C SER A 298 18.27 6.93 -0.53
N LEU A 299 19.54 6.82 -0.09
CA LEU A 299 19.83 6.32 1.25
C LEU A 299 19.33 7.28 2.36
N ALA A 300 19.19 8.57 2.07
CA ALA A 300 18.65 9.54 3.01
C ALA A 300 17.14 9.41 3.20
N SER A 301 16.40 9.21 2.11
CA SER A 301 14.94 9.18 2.13
C SER A 301 14.34 7.80 2.38
N THR A 302 15.07 6.69 2.14
CA THR A 302 14.49 5.35 2.31
C THR A 302 14.13 5.04 3.77
N ASP A 303 13.00 4.41 3.98
CA ASP A 303 12.61 3.86 5.28
C ASP A 303 13.31 2.51 5.57
N VAL A 304 13.86 1.83 4.53
CA VAL A 304 14.55 0.54 4.66
C VAL A 304 15.97 0.60 4.05
N PRO A 305 16.99 1.07 4.80
CA PRO A 305 18.38 1.22 4.30
C PRO A 305 18.97 -0.06 3.70
N LEU A 306 18.56 -1.23 4.22
CA LEU A 306 19.00 -2.53 3.73
C LEU A 306 18.55 -2.78 2.26
N VAL A 307 17.34 -2.35 1.90
CA VAL A 307 16.81 -2.45 0.53
C VAL A 307 17.56 -1.51 -0.40
N TYR A 308 17.89 -0.31 0.08
CA TYR A 308 18.73 0.61 -0.68
C TYR A 308 20.11 0.00 -0.99
N GLY A 309 20.73 -0.69 -0.03
CA GLY A 309 21.99 -1.41 -0.25
C GLY A 309 21.90 -2.42 -1.40
N ALA A 310 20.80 -3.15 -1.51
CA ALA A 310 20.56 -4.05 -2.64
C ALA A 310 20.32 -3.29 -3.97
N TYR A 311 19.56 -2.18 -3.91
CA TYR A 311 19.28 -1.33 -5.07
C TYR A 311 20.52 -0.69 -5.68
N ARG A 312 21.43 -0.13 -4.89
CA ARG A 312 22.63 0.59 -5.37
C ARG A 312 23.50 -0.23 -6.33
N ARG A 313 23.44 -1.57 -6.25
CA ARG A 313 24.14 -2.49 -7.16
C ARG A 313 23.56 -2.49 -8.57
N HIS A 314 22.34 -2.02 -8.74
CA HIS A 314 21.65 -1.93 -10.03
C HIS A 314 21.90 -0.60 -10.75
N ARG A 315 22.29 0.45 -10.00
CA ARG A 315 22.53 1.81 -10.55
C ARG A 315 23.47 1.81 -11.75
N PRO A 316 24.70 1.26 -11.68
CA PRO A 316 25.63 1.30 -12.82
C PRO A 316 25.09 0.60 -14.05
N TRP A 317 24.24 -0.40 -13.86
CA TRP A 317 23.61 -1.07 -15.00
C TRP A 317 22.52 -0.21 -15.63
N LEU A 318 21.67 0.46 -14.84
CA LEU A 318 20.64 1.37 -15.32
C LEU A 318 21.26 2.54 -16.11
N GLU A 319 22.28 3.16 -15.57
CA GLU A 319 23.04 4.25 -16.21
C GLU A 319 23.62 3.82 -17.56
N ARG A 320 24.25 2.65 -17.62
CA ARG A 320 24.77 2.10 -18.89
C ARG A 320 23.69 1.76 -19.93
N GLN A 321 22.44 1.57 -19.51
CA GLN A 321 21.32 1.41 -20.44
C GLN A 321 20.74 2.77 -20.89
N GLY A 322 21.24 3.90 -20.39
CA GLY A 322 20.72 5.24 -20.69
C GLY A 322 19.36 5.50 -20.05
N VAL A 323 19.12 4.91 -18.85
CA VAL A 323 17.92 5.19 -18.06
C VAL A 323 18.16 6.47 -17.25
N ASN A 324 17.22 7.40 -17.29
CA ASN A 324 17.22 8.60 -16.45
C ASN A 324 16.80 8.21 -15.04
N LEU A 325 17.76 8.11 -14.13
CA LEU A 325 17.54 7.68 -12.77
C LEU A 325 17.57 8.88 -11.83
N PHE A 326 16.57 8.99 -10.96
CA PHE A 326 16.40 10.04 -9.96
C PHE A 326 16.20 9.44 -8.57
N GLU A 327 16.83 10.03 -7.57
CA GLU A 327 16.68 9.66 -6.17
C GLU A 327 16.14 10.84 -5.36
N LEU A 328 15.11 10.61 -4.57
CA LEU A 328 14.60 11.58 -3.62
C LEU A 328 15.65 11.83 -2.53
N THR A 329 15.98 13.11 -2.25
CA THR A 329 17.11 13.45 -1.36
C THR A 329 16.73 13.94 0.03
N THR A 330 15.47 14.22 0.27
CA THR A 330 14.97 14.73 1.56
C THR A 330 14.89 13.66 2.64
N GLU A 331 15.24 13.99 3.88
CA GLU A 331 15.00 13.13 5.04
C GLU A 331 13.60 13.33 5.65
N ALA A 332 12.89 14.40 5.26
CA ALA A 332 11.54 14.69 5.75
C ALA A 332 10.48 13.77 5.14
N PHE A 333 10.75 13.24 3.96
CA PHE A 333 9.83 12.38 3.23
C PHE A 333 10.52 11.11 2.73
N SER A 334 9.75 10.02 2.70
CA SER A 334 10.13 8.76 2.04
C SER A 334 9.16 8.47 0.91
N LEU A 335 9.67 8.21 -0.29
CA LEU A 335 8.82 7.77 -1.39
C LEU A 335 8.23 6.42 -1.06
N HIS A 336 6.91 6.30 -1.19
CA HIS A 336 6.20 5.02 -1.03
C HIS A 336 5.23 4.74 -2.19
N ALA A 337 5.02 5.69 -3.11
CA ALA A 337 4.19 5.52 -4.30
C ALA A 337 4.72 4.43 -5.25
N LYS A 338 3.79 3.69 -5.86
CA LYS A 338 4.06 2.68 -6.88
C LYS A 338 3.22 3.03 -8.10
N LEU A 339 3.87 3.62 -9.10
CA LEU A 339 3.22 4.15 -10.29
C LEU A 339 4.09 3.85 -11.52
N ILE A 340 3.47 3.44 -12.59
CA ILE A 340 4.08 3.30 -13.90
C ILE A 340 3.19 4.04 -14.89
N LEU A 341 3.74 5.08 -15.53
CA LEU A 341 3.11 5.74 -16.68
C LEU A 341 3.71 5.20 -17.97
N MET A 342 2.87 4.94 -18.95
CA MET A 342 3.22 4.44 -20.27
C MET A 342 2.64 5.35 -21.33
N GLY A 343 3.51 6.13 -21.95
CA GLY A 343 3.10 7.21 -22.85
C GLY A 343 2.25 8.25 -22.09
N LYS A 344 1.17 8.71 -22.74
CA LYS A 344 0.29 9.77 -22.22
C LYS A 344 -1.10 9.28 -21.77
N GLU A 345 -1.40 8.00 -21.95
CA GLU A 345 -2.77 7.51 -21.83
C GLU A 345 -2.96 6.36 -20.85
N GLU A 346 -1.88 5.62 -20.55
CA GLU A 346 -1.97 4.44 -19.70
C GLU A 346 -1.16 4.61 -18.42
N ALA A 347 -1.74 4.15 -17.33
CA ALA A 347 -1.06 4.06 -16.04
C ALA A 347 -1.35 2.74 -15.35
N LEU A 348 -0.40 2.33 -14.52
CA LEU A 348 -0.52 1.22 -13.59
C LEU A 348 -0.10 1.73 -12.21
N LEU A 349 -0.99 1.66 -11.24
CA LEU A 349 -0.71 2.05 -9.88
C LEU A 349 -1.31 1.09 -8.86
N GLY A 350 -0.81 1.09 -7.64
CA GLY A 350 -1.31 0.24 -6.56
C GLY A 350 -0.23 -0.16 -5.56
N SER A 351 -0.18 -1.44 -5.21
CA SER A 351 0.69 -1.91 -4.12
C SER A 351 2.05 -2.47 -4.57
N PHE A 352 2.26 -2.72 -5.86
CA PHE A 352 3.37 -3.51 -6.41
C PHE A 352 4.69 -2.72 -6.47
N ASN A 353 5.69 -3.11 -5.69
CA ASN A 353 7.06 -2.60 -5.80
C ASN A 353 7.83 -3.29 -6.93
N LEU A 354 8.82 -2.61 -7.51
CA LEU A 354 9.72 -3.19 -8.51
C LEU A 354 10.84 -4.01 -7.85
N ASP A 355 10.45 -5.00 -7.05
CA ASP A 355 11.34 -5.87 -6.29
C ASP A 355 10.95 -7.35 -6.36
N PRO A 356 11.83 -8.28 -5.97
CA PRO A 356 11.56 -9.73 -5.99
C PRO A 356 10.40 -10.15 -5.07
N ARG A 357 10.14 -9.45 -3.95
CA ARG A 357 9.03 -9.80 -3.05
C ARG A 357 7.68 -9.57 -3.71
N SER A 358 7.50 -8.40 -4.31
CA SER A 358 6.27 -8.09 -5.07
C SER A 358 6.12 -8.95 -6.30
N LEU A 359 7.24 -9.34 -6.95
CA LEU A 359 7.21 -10.24 -8.10
C LEU A 359 6.77 -11.66 -7.73
N MET A 360 7.27 -12.22 -6.62
CA MET A 360 7.23 -13.67 -6.37
C MET A 360 6.50 -14.08 -5.09
N LEU A 361 6.46 -13.24 -4.05
CA LEU A 361 6.04 -13.62 -2.70
C LEU A 361 4.77 -12.90 -2.24
N ASN A 362 4.80 -11.58 -2.23
CA ASN A 362 3.66 -10.79 -1.78
C ASN A 362 2.53 -10.86 -2.81
N THR A 363 1.30 -10.96 -2.34
CA THR A 363 0.16 -10.72 -3.22
C THR A 363 -0.05 -9.22 -3.37
N GLU A 364 -0.39 -8.79 -4.56
CA GLU A 364 -0.50 -7.39 -4.93
C GLU A 364 -1.87 -7.09 -5.55
N LEU A 365 -2.31 -5.85 -5.39
CA LEU A 365 -3.46 -5.27 -6.07
C LEU A 365 -2.98 -4.06 -6.88
N MET A 366 -3.19 -4.10 -8.18
CA MET A 366 -2.86 -3.02 -9.09
C MET A 366 -4.08 -2.60 -9.89
N LEU A 367 -4.17 -1.33 -10.16
CA LEU A 367 -5.14 -0.74 -11.07
C LEU A 367 -4.42 -0.36 -12.38
N HIS A 368 -4.76 -1.05 -13.46
CA HIS A 368 -4.39 -0.67 -14.81
C HIS A 368 -5.50 0.19 -15.39
N LEU A 369 -5.16 1.38 -15.85
CA LEU A 369 -6.11 2.35 -16.37
C LEU A 369 -5.65 2.98 -17.68
N HIS A 370 -6.64 3.38 -18.48
CA HIS A 370 -6.49 4.22 -19.65
C HIS A 370 -7.38 5.44 -19.44
N SER A 371 -6.76 6.61 -19.22
CA SER A 371 -7.42 7.90 -19.00
C SER A 371 -6.40 9.00 -19.27
N PRO A 372 -6.41 9.62 -20.48
CA PRO A 372 -5.42 10.64 -20.86
C PRO A 372 -5.36 11.79 -19.85
N ARG A 373 -6.51 12.34 -19.46
CA ARG A 373 -6.56 13.45 -18.49
C ARG A 373 -5.98 13.12 -17.12
N LEU A 374 -6.25 11.91 -16.61
CA LEU A 374 -5.64 11.48 -15.35
C LEU A 374 -4.14 11.22 -15.51
N CYS A 375 -3.71 10.70 -16.66
CA CYS A 375 -2.28 10.51 -16.94
C CYS A 375 -1.54 11.86 -17.03
N ASP A 376 -2.16 12.91 -17.56
CA ASP A 376 -1.59 14.27 -17.53
C ASP A 376 -1.42 14.79 -16.08
N GLU A 377 -2.42 14.58 -15.21
CA GLU A 377 -2.33 14.93 -13.79
C GLU A 377 -1.23 14.14 -13.08
N LEU A 378 -1.15 12.83 -13.32
CA LEU A 378 -0.09 11.96 -12.76
C LEU A 378 1.30 12.37 -13.28
N GLN A 379 1.42 12.82 -14.52
CA GLN A 379 2.65 13.33 -15.09
C GLN A 379 3.13 14.58 -14.34
N GLN A 380 2.22 15.56 -14.15
CA GLN A 380 2.52 16.78 -13.39
C GLN A 380 2.92 16.47 -11.95
N LEU A 381 2.29 15.48 -11.33
CA LEU A 381 2.65 15.03 -9.97
C LEU A 381 4.07 14.47 -9.93
N ILE A 382 4.45 13.61 -10.89
CA ILE A 382 5.83 13.10 -10.99
C ILE A 382 6.81 14.23 -11.22
N ASP A 383 6.50 15.18 -12.10
CA ASP A 383 7.36 16.33 -12.38
C ASP A 383 7.61 17.16 -11.10
N GLY A 384 6.57 17.35 -10.27
CA GLY A 384 6.70 17.98 -8.95
C GLY A 384 7.60 17.19 -7.98
N TRP A 385 7.53 15.89 -7.99
CA TRP A 385 8.44 15.05 -7.17
C TRP A 385 9.87 15.08 -7.69
N LEU A 386 10.08 15.14 -9.00
CA LEU A 386 11.40 15.22 -9.62
C LEU A 386 12.13 16.53 -9.28
N GLN A 387 11.40 17.63 -9.04
CA GLN A 387 12.02 18.87 -8.56
C GLN A 387 12.68 18.72 -7.18
N GLN A 388 12.26 17.74 -6.37
CA GLN A 388 12.83 17.41 -5.07
C GLN A 388 13.83 16.26 -5.14
N ALA A 389 14.11 15.75 -6.32
CA ALA A 389 15.00 14.63 -6.57
C ALA A 389 16.25 15.08 -7.32
N VAL A 390 17.28 14.28 -7.27
CA VAL A 390 18.53 14.49 -8.01
C VAL A 390 18.96 13.23 -8.73
N HIS A 391 19.81 13.38 -9.74
CA HIS A 391 20.55 12.23 -10.25
C HIS A 391 21.40 11.62 -9.13
N PRO A 392 21.57 10.28 -9.09
CA PRO A 392 22.24 9.62 -8.00
C PRO A 392 23.65 10.20 -7.77
N VAL A 393 23.81 10.89 -6.65
CA VAL A 393 25.09 11.41 -6.17
C VAL A 393 25.43 10.68 -4.87
N ALA A 394 26.70 10.63 -4.51
CA ALA A 394 27.13 10.11 -3.22
C ALA A 394 26.58 11.03 -2.10
N ALA A 395 25.38 10.77 -1.63
CA ALA A 395 24.83 11.43 -0.46
C ALA A 395 25.65 11.04 0.78
N SER A 396 25.78 11.96 1.74
CA SER A 396 26.42 11.70 3.04
C SER A 396 25.38 11.38 4.12
N PRO A 397 24.71 10.21 4.08
CA PRO A 397 23.77 9.81 5.11
C PRO A 397 24.49 9.48 6.41
N SER A 398 23.75 9.35 7.52
CA SER A 398 24.29 8.96 8.81
C SER A 398 25.11 7.66 8.73
N ALA A 399 26.13 7.53 9.58
CA ALA A 399 27.01 6.34 9.61
C ALA A 399 26.21 5.03 9.80
N TRP A 400 25.16 5.08 10.61
CA TRP A 400 24.25 3.95 10.84
C TRP A 400 23.52 3.50 9.56
N ARG A 401 22.96 4.43 8.78
CA ARG A 401 22.31 4.10 7.49
C ARG A 401 23.30 3.48 6.51
N ARG A 402 24.54 3.99 6.47
CA ARG A 402 25.60 3.41 5.64
C ARG A 402 25.94 1.98 6.05
N LEU A 403 26.07 1.72 7.36
CA LEU A 403 26.34 0.39 7.89
C LEU A 403 25.22 -0.59 7.51
N LEU A 404 23.97 -0.23 7.72
CA LEU A 404 22.82 -1.08 7.33
C LEU A 404 22.79 -1.36 5.82
N ALA A 405 23.09 -0.35 4.99
CA ALA A 405 23.16 -0.55 3.55
C ALA A 405 24.31 -1.48 3.16
N GLN A 406 25.44 -1.44 3.85
CA GLN A 406 26.59 -2.35 3.63
C GLN A 406 26.29 -3.79 4.05
N LEU A 407 25.48 -4.01 5.09
CA LEU A 407 25.06 -5.36 5.48
C LEU A 407 24.36 -6.11 4.34
N SER A 408 23.73 -5.40 3.41
CA SER A 408 23.16 -6.03 2.21
C SER A 408 24.20 -6.68 1.31
N ASP A 409 25.49 -6.30 1.41
CA ASP A 409 26.57 -6.85 0.60
C ASP A 409 26.93 -8.28 1.03
N TRP A 410 26.73 -8.59 2.31
CA TRP A 410 27.01 -9.90 2.90
C TRP A 410 25.82 -10.86 2.83
N LEU A 411 24.60 -10.33 2.71
CA LEU A 411 23.39 -11.11 2.68
C LEU A 411 22.91 -11.28 1.23
N PRO A 412 22.48 -12.49 0.79
CA PRO A 412 21.94 -12.69 -0.56
C PRO A 412 20.52 -12.12 -0.68
N LEU A 413 20.30 -10.91 -0.17
CA LEU A 413 19.00 -10.25 -0.06
C LEU A 413 18.32 -10.03 -1.41
N HIS A 414 19.11 -9.93 -2.51
CA HIS A 414 18.59 -9.86 -3.87
C HIS A 414 17.75 -11.08 -4.28
N ARG A 415 17.75 -12.15 -3.48
CA ARG A 415 16.90 -13.33 -3.67
C ARG A 415 15.63 -13.29 -2.83
N TRP A 416 15.58 -12.45 -1.78
CA TRP A 416 14.56 -12.50 -0.74
C TRP A 416 13.91 -11.12 -0.45
N LEU A 417 14.58 -10.03 -0.81
CA LEU A 417 14.05 -8.66 -0.81
C LEU A 417 13.47 -8.32 -2.19
#